data_ee427b0bf2d85bdc034ce6d62d209de1
#
_entry.id   ee427b0bf2d85bdc034ce6d62d209de1
#
_cell.length_a   1.000
_cell.length_b   1.000
_cell.length_c   1.000
_cell.angle_alpha   90.00
_cell.angle_beta   90.00
_cell.angle_gamma   90.00
#
_symmetry.space_group_name_H-M   'P 1'
#
loop_
_entity.id
_entity.type
_entity.pdbx_description
1 polymer ?
#
loop_
_entity_poly.entity_id
_entity_poly.type
_entity_poly.pdbx_seq_one_letter_code
_entity_poly.pdbx_strand_id
1 'polypeptide(L)'
;MKYDKIVKAIFIERPNRFIARVKIDGSEAVESVHVKNTGRCRELLLRGAEVILEDCIEKNPNRKTRYDLIAVKKNKKWVNIDSQAPNKVVKEWLMTQGYDCIKPEYTFGNSRMDFYMEKGKQKYLMEVKGCTLEIDGVGYFPDAPTERGVKHLRELAAACGQGYKCLIAFVIQMEGISEVRPNTETHPEFGPQRKTVVFQSVDLIFRKFTISGS
;
A
#
# COMPACT_ATOMS: atom_id res chain seq x y z
N MET A 1 -13.57 0.29 -0.32
CA MET A 1 -13.03 1.63 0.03
C MET A 1 -13.36 2.60 -1.09
N LYS A 2 -13.75 3.85 -0.77
CA LYS A 2 -14.05 4.91 -1.75
C LYS A 2 -13.41 6.20 -1.28
N TYR A 3 -12.89 7.01 -2.22
CA TYR A 3 -12.47 8.38 -1.96
C TYR A 3 -13.63 9.33 -2.25
N ASP A 4 -13.76 10.36 -1.41
CA ASP A 4 -14.77 11.40 -1.59
C ASP A 4 -14.14 12.61 -2.25
N LYS A 5 -14.93 13.43 -2.98
CA LYS A 5 -14.51 14.74 -3.52
C LYS A 5 -13.12 14.72 -4.17
N ILE A 6 -12.97 13.95 -5.23
CA ILE A 6 -11.72 13.87 -5.99
C ILE A 6 -11.63 14.99 -7.01
N VAL A 7 -10.39 15.48 -7.24
CA VAL A 7 -10.07 16.44 -8.31
C VAL A 7 -8.84 15.98 -9.09
N LYS A 8 -8.79 16.34 -10.38
CA LYS A 8 -7.64 16.06 -11.25
C LYS A 8 -6.65 17.22 -11.17
N ALA A 9 -5.37 16.90 -11.31
CA ALA A 9 -4.30 17.86 -11.31
C ALA A 9 -3.10 17.35 -12.12
N ILE A 10 -2.15 18.23 -12.40
CA ILE A 10 -0.87 17.92 -13.02
C ILE A 10 0.24 18.04 -11.96
N PHE A 11 1.04 17.02 -11.83
CA PHE A 11 2.18 17.00 -10.92
C PHE A 11 3.30 17.91 -11.44
N ILE A 12 3.88 18.73 -10.55
CA ILE A 12 4.99 19.62 -10.87
C ILE A 12 6.28 19.11 -10.27
N GLU A 13 6.32 18.97 -8.93
CA GLU A 13 7.49 18.55 -8.19
C GLU A 13 7.13 18.01 -6.80
N ARG A 14 8.07 17.32 -6.17
CA ARG A 14 7.97 16.81 -4.80
C ARG A 14 9.14 17.34 -3.97
N PRO A 15 9.00 18.51 -3.30
CA PRO A 15 10.06 19.13 -2.53
C PRO A 15 10.58 18.27 -1.38
N ASN A 16 9.70 17.46 -0.79
CA ASN A 16 10.05 16.50 0.25
C ASN A 16 9.09 15.30 0.24
N ARG A 17 9.33 14.30 1.10
CA ARG A 17 8.52 13.06 1.11
C ARG A 17 7.04 13.24 1.50
N PHE A 18 6.65 14.38 2.03
CA PHE A 18 5.28 14.61 2.51
C PHE A 18 4.50 15.61 1.66
N ILE A 19 5.19 16.42 0.85
CA ILE A 19 4.58 17.51 0.08
C ILE A 19 4.89 17.33 -1.40
N ALA A 20 3.85 17.49 -2.22
CA ALA A 20 3.97 17.68 -3.66
C ALA A 20 3.39 19.04 -4.04
N ARG A 21 3.86 19.59 -5.17
CA ARG A 21 3.28 20.76 -5.84
C ARG A 21 2.58 20.30 -7.09
N VAL A 22 1.36 20.77 -7.28
CA VAL A 22 0.50 20.40 -8.40
C VAL A 22 -0.22 21.61 -8.95
N LYS A 23 -0.68 21.53 -10.21
CA LYS A 23 -1.61 22.48 -10.81
C LYS A 23 -2.95 21.77 -10.97
N ILE A 24 -3.98 22.25 -10.28
CA ILE A 24 -5.34 21.69 -10.35
C ILE A 24 -5.98 22.07 -11.67
N ASP A 25 -6.71 21.17 -12.29
CA ASP A 25 -7.45 21.43 -13.52
C ASP A 25 -8.39 22.63 -13.34
N GLY A 26 -8.33 23.58 -14.29
CA GLY A 26 -9.10 24.80 -14.24
C GLY A 26 -8.55 25.91 -13.34
N SER A 27 -7.36 25.73 -12.74
CA SER A 27 -6.67 26.74 -11.92
C SER A 27 -5.28 27.04 -12.47
N GLU A 28 -4.88 28.31 -12.44
CA GLU A 28 -3.51 28.72 -12.75
C GLU A 28 -2.58 28.65 -11.52
N ALA A 29 -3.15 28.55 -10.32
CA ALA A 29 -2.38 28.51 -9.08
C ALA A 29 -1.71 27.17 -8.88
N VAL A 30 -0.52 27.21 -8.29
CA VAL A 30 0.21 25.99 -7.83
C VAL A 30 -0.18 25.71 -6.39
N GLU A 31 -0.72 24.52 -6.16
CA GLU A 31 -1.16 24.06 -4.86
C GLU A 31 -0.12 23.13 -4.21
N SER A 32 0.06 23.28 -2.89
CA SER A 32 0.83 22.34 -2.08
C SER A 32 -0.10 21.29 -1.50
N VAL A 33 0.16 20.02 -1.83
CA VAL A 33 -0.68 18.88 -1.43
C VAL A 33 0.11 17.89 -0.59
N HIS A 34 -0.58 17.18 0.30
CA HIS A 34 0.06 16.16 1.12
C HIS A 34 0.21 14.84 0.36
N VAL A 35 1.35 14.19 0.51
CA VAL A 35 1.63 12.85 -0.03
C VAL A 35 1.67 11.86 1.13
N LYS A 36 0.69 10.98 1.21
CA LYS A 36 0.58 9.94 2.27
C LYS A 36 1.54 8.76 2.06
N ASN A 37 2.41 8.81 1.08
CA ASN A 37 3.38 7.78 0.78
C ASN A 37 4.79 8.25 1.08
N THR A 38 5.47 7.58 2.02
CA THR A 38 6.86 7.91 2.37
C THR A 38 7.89 7.31 1.41
N GLY A 39 7.48 6.39 0.54
CA GLY A 39 8.27 5.84 -0.56
C GLY A 39 8.68 6.92 -1.56
N ARG A 40 9.73 6.64 -2.32
CA ARG A 40 10.27 7.63 -3.26
C ARG A 40 9.34 7.88 -4.44
N CYS A 41 8.69 6.84 -4.97
CA CYS A 41 7.78 6.87 -6.13
C CYS A 41 8.34 7.70 -7.30
N ARG A 42 9.66 7.65 -7.53
CA ARG A 42 10.34 8.48 -8.54
C ARG A 42 9.94 8.11 -9.97
N GLU A 43 9.64 6.84 -10.18
CA GLU A 43 9.18 6.26 -11.44
C GLU A 43 7.72 6.59 -11.77
N LEU A 44 6.99 7.11 -10.79
CA LEU A 44 5.58 7.48 -10.90
C LEU A 44 5.40 9.00 -10.92
N LEU A 45 5.98 9.71 -9.96
CA LEU A 45 5.81 11.16 -9.79
C LEU A 45 6.77 11.93 -10.70
N LEU A 46 6.54 11.84 -12.01
CA LEU A 46 7.27 12.57 -13.03
C LEU A 46 6.58 13.90 -13.32
N ARG A 47 7.37 14.96 -13.56
CA ARG A 47 6.83 16.27 -13.91
C ARG A 47 5.90 16.17 -15.12
N GLY A 48 4.70 16.72 -15.01
CA GLY A 48 3.66 16.65 -16.04
C GLY A 48 2.74 15.42 -15.91
N ALA A 49 2.98 14.50 -14.98
CA ALA A 49 2.09 13.36 -14.77
C ALA A 49 0.70 13.84 -14.29
N GLU A 50 -0.35 13.23 -14.83
CA GLU A 50 -1.71 13.40 -14.31
C GLU A 50 -1.82 12.76 -12.94
N VAL A 51 -2.45 13.45 -11.99
CA VAL A 51 -2.66 12.95 -10.62
C VAL A 51 -4.10 13.17 -10.17
N ILE A 52 -4.53 12.34 -9.22
CA ILE A 52 -5.82 12.51 -8.53
C ILE A 52 -5.53 12.92 -7.09
N LEU A 53 -6.27 13.92 -6.65
CA LEU A 53 -6.25 14.43 -5.29
C LEU A 53 -7.58 14.15 -4.61
N GLU A 54 -7.57 13.90 -3.30
CA GLU A 54 -8.78 13.92 -2.47
C GLU A 54 -8.85 15.24 -1.71
N ASP A 55 -9.98 15.96 -1.81
CA ASP A 55 -10.23 17.14 -0.99
C ASP A 55 -10.60 16.72 0.43
N CYS A 56 -9.74 17.03 1.37
CA CYS A 56 -9.87 16.60 2.76
C CYS A 56 -10.25 17.73 3.72
N ILE A 57 -10.59 18.93 3.21
CA ILE A 57 -10.83 20.10 4.09
C ILE A 57 -12.00 19.88 5.04
N GLU A 58 -13.07 19.24 4.59
CA GLU A 58 -14.23 18.96 5.45
C GLU A 58 -13.95 17.83 6.48
N LYS A 59 -13.03 16.92 6.16
CA LYS A 59 -12.62 15.83 7.07
C LYS A 59 -11.75 16.35 8.23
N ASN A 60 -10.97 17.39 7.97
CA ASN A 60 -10.13 18.03 8.99
C ASN A 60 -9.82 19.49 8.59
N PRO A 61 -10.62 20.47 9.03
CA PRO A 61 -10.46 21.89 8.67
C PRO A 61 -9.12 22.52 9.12
N ASN A 62 -8.46 21.93 10.11
CA ASN A 62 -7.20 22.46 10.67
C ASN A 62 -5.95 21.97 9.94
N ARG A 63 -6.10 21.30 8.79
CA ARG A 63 -4.97 20.81 8.02
C ARG A 63 -4.16 21.95 7.38
N LYS A 64 -2.84 21.74 7.31
CA LYS A 64 -1.93 22.66 6.58
C LYS A 64 -2.07 22.56 5.05
N THR A 65 -2.56 21.43 4.54
CA THR A 65 -2.80 21.17 3.13
C THR A 65 -4.24 20.71 2.94
N ARG A 66 -4.95 21.27 1.98
CA ARG A 66 -6.33 20.91 1.68
C ARG A 66 -6.45 19.52 1.08
N TYR A 67 -5.51 19.15 0.22
CA TYR A 67 -5.59 17.94 -0.60
C TYR A 67 -4.59 16.89 -0.18
N ASP A 68 -5.00 15.60 -0.34
CA ASP A 68 -4.12 14.45 -0.34
C ASP A 68 -3.92 13.94 -1.78
N LEU A 69 -2.68 13.72 -2.21
CA LEU A 69 -2.37 13.09 -3.47
C LEU A 69 -2.55 11.57 -3.30
N ILE A 70 -3.52 10.99 -4.01
CA ILE A 70 -3.95 9.60 -3.84
C ILE A 70 -3.59 8.69 -5.02
N ALA A 71 -3.49 9.23 -6.24
CA ALA A 71 -3.13 8.43 -7.39
C ALA A 71 -2.34 9.22 -8.43
N VAL A 72 -1.59 8.51 -9.24
CA VAL A 72 -0.81 9.03 -10.36
C VAL A 72 -1.05 8.16 -11.59
N LYS A 73 -1.08 8.77 -12.77
CA LYS A 73 -1.23 8.07 -14.04
C LYS A 73 0.12 7.69 -14.63
N LYS A 74 0.34 6.40 -14.87
CA LYS A 74 1.51 5.85 -15.56
C LYS A 74 1.04 4.98 -16.72
N ASN A 75 1.53 5.21 -17.93
CA ASN A 75 1.22 4.39 -19.11
C ASN A 75 -0.31 4.17 -19.31
N LYS A 76 -1.10 5.24 -19.20
CA LYS A 76 -2.58 5.24 -19.29
C LYS A 76 -3.31 4.52 -18.14
N LYS A 77 -2.61 3.97 -17.15
CA LYS A 77 -3.19 3.30 -15.97
C LYS A 77 -3.07 4.19 -14.74
N TRP A 78 -4.06 4.13 -13.87
CA TRP A 78 -3.99 4.78 -12.57
C TRP A 78 -3.30 3.86 -11.57
N VAL A 79 -2.32 4.41 -10.85
CA VAL A 79 -1.65 3.76 -9.73
C VAL A 79 -2.04 4.51 -8.47
N ASN A 80 -2.71 3.81 -7.56
CA ASN A 80 -2.97 4.37 -6.23
C ASN A 80 -1.67 4.40 -5.43
N ILE A 81 -1.31 5.55 -4.88
CA ILE A 81 -0.10 5.72 -4.07
C ILE A 81 -0.40 6.07 -2.60
N ASP A 82 -1.67 6.05 -2.19
CA ASP A 82 -2.03 6.20 -0.78
C ASP A 82 -1.58 4.95 0.01
N SER A 83 -0.53 5.09 0.82
CA SER A 83 0.02 3.98 1.61
C SER A 83 -0.92 3.46 2.71
N GLN A 84 -2.02 4.16 2.99
CA GLN A 84 -3.04 3.73 3.94
C GLN A 84 -4.18 2.94 3.26
N ALA A 85 -4.30 3.02 1.94
CA ALA A 85 -5.35 2.33 1.19
C ALA A 85 -5.29 0.80 1.33
N PRO A 86 -4.11 0.14 1.28
CA PRO A 86 -4.01 -1.31 1.41
C PRO A 86 -4.67 -1.86 2.67
N ASN A 87 -4.38 -1.27 3.83
CA ASN A 87 -4.95 -1.72 5.11
C ASN A 87 -6.47 -1.52 5.18
N LYS A 88 -6.99 -0.42 4.61
CA LYS A 88 -8.43 -0.18 4.55
C LYS A 88 -9.15 -1.21 3.67
N VAL A 89 -8.60 -1.48 2.48
CA VAL A 89 -9.14 -2.48 1.54
C VAL A 89 -9.12 -3.89 2.15
N VAL A 90 -8.01 -4.27 2.79
CA VAL A 90 -7.90 -5.57 3.46
C VAL A 90 -8.87 -5.68 4.63
N LYS A 91 -9.05 -4.61 5.42
CA LYS A 91 -10.04 -4.60 6.50
C LYS A 91 -11.46 -4.86 5.98
N GLU A 92 -11.89 -4.16 4.94
CA GLU A 92 -13.21 -4.38 4.33
C GLU A 92 -13.36 -5.82 3.83
N TRP A 93 -12.33 -6.36 3.18
CA TRP A 93 -12.34 -7.74 2.73
C TRP A 93 -12.39 -8.73 3.90
N LEU A 94 -11.60 -8.54 4.96
CA LEU A 94 -11.61 -9.41 6.14
C LEU A 94 -12.99 -9.51 6.78
N MET A 95 -13.75 -8.40 6.81
CA MET A 95 -15.13 -8.37 7.32
C MET A 95 -16.09 -9.29 6.54
N THR A 96 -15.74 -9.69 5.31
CA THR A 96 -16.52 -10.63 4.49
C THR A 96 -16.05 -12.09 4.59
N GLN A 97 -14.96 -12.37 5.34
CA GLN A 97 -14.34 -13.71 5.38
C GLN A 97 -14.82 -14.59 6.54
N GLY A 98 -15.75 -14.09 7.36
CA GLY A 98 -16.34 -14.86 8.47
C GLY A 98 -15.33 -15.11 9.60
N TYR A 99 -14.49 -14.14 9.91
CA TYR A 99 -13.70 -14.11 11.15
C TYR A 99 -14.58 -13.67 12.32
N ASP A 100 -14.42 -14.31 13.48
CA ASP A 100 -15.15 -13.98 14.71
C ASP A 100 -14.62 -12.69 15.36
N CYS A 101 -13.34 -12.42 15.15
CA CYS A 101 -12.65 -11.24 15.67
C CYS A 101 -11.66 -10.70 14.64
N ILE A 102 -11.62 -9.38 14.45
CA ILE A 102 -10.64 -8.68 13.59
C ILE A 102 -10.13 -7.46 14.37
N LYS A 103 -8.84 -7.46 14.71
CA LYS A 103 -8.17 -6.35 15.39
C LYS A 103 -7.09 -5.77 14.49
N PRO A 104 -7.26 -4.55 13.97
CA PRO A 104 -6.19 -3.86 13.25
C PRO A 104 -5.09 -3.39 14.21
N GLU A 105 -3.89 -3.20 13.68
CA GLU A 105 -2.73 -2.65 14.40
C GLU A 105 -2.42 -3.40 15.71
N TYR A 106 -2.42 -4.72 15.65
CA TYR A 106 -2.25 -5.59 16.81
C TYR A 106 -0.78 -5.72 17.21
N THR A 107 -0.45 -5.41 18.47
CA THR A 107 0.89 -5.60 19.02
C THR A 107 1.16 -7.08 19.27
N PHE A 108 2.19 -7.64 18.63
CA PHE A 108 2.69 -8.98 18.82
C PHE A 108 4.21 -8.94 19.04
N GLY A 109 4.65 -9.38 20.20
CA GLY A 109 6.05 -9.24 20.60
C GLY A 109 6.52 -7.77 20.56
N ASN A 110 7.57 -7.50 19.79
CA ASN A 110 8.15 -6.18 19.63
C ASN A 110 7.68 -5.47 18.34
N SER A 111 6.68 -6.00 17.66
CA SER A 111 6.14 -5.44 16.43
C SER A 111 4.65 -5.25 16.48
N ARG A 112 4.16 -4.39 15.58
CA ARG A 112 2.74 -4.14 15.36
C ARG A 112 2.36 -4.74 14.02
N MET A 113 1.60 -5.85 14.06
CA MET A 113 1.03 -6.51 12.90
C MET A 113 -0.17 -5.72 12.38
N ASP A 114 -0.37 -5.71 11.06
CA ASP A 114 -1.47 -4.96 10.46
C ASP A 114 -2.84 -5.50 10.91
N PHE A 115 -2.98 -6.83 11.04
CA PHE A 115 -4.20 -7.46 11.58
C PHE A 115 -3.91 -8.69 12.41
N TYR A 116 -4.70 -8.83 13.47
CA TYR A 116 -4.94 -10.08 14.20
C TYR A 116 -6.38 -10.50 13.95
N MET A 117 -6.60 -11.80 13.69
CA MET A 117 -7.94 -12.35 13.49
C MET A 117 -8.12 -13.67 14.23
N GLU A 118 -9.39 -14.01 14.51
CA GLU A 118 -9.79 -15.31 15.08
C GLU A 118 -10.90 -15.94 14.25
N LYS A 119 -10.85 -17.25 14.09
CA LYS A 119 -11.94 -18.05 13.50
C LYS A 119 -12.01 -19.40 14.24
N GLY A 120 -13.05 -19.58 15.03
CA GLY A 120 -13.14 -20.66 15.99
C GLY A 120 -11.99 -20.59 17.00
N LYS A 121 -11.22 -21.68 17.11
CA LYS A 121 -10.04 -21.74 17.99
C LYS A 121 -8.73 -21.28 17.31
N GLN A 122 -8.78 -21.00 16.01
CA GLN A 122 -7.59 -20.65 15.25
C GLN A 122 -7.34 -19.13 15.29
N LYS A 123 -6.11 -18.76 15.64
CA LYS A 123 -5.60 -17.38 15.65
C LYS A 123 -4.76 -17.13 14.40
N TYR A 124 -4.90 -15.92 13.85
CA TYR A 124 -4.22 -15.50 12.64
C TYR A 124 -3.49 -14.17 12.87
N LEU A 125 -2.34 -14.02 12.23
CA LEU A 125 -1.66 -12.72 12.08
C LEU A 125 -1.47 -12.42 10.60
N MET A 126 -1.66 -11.16 10.23
CA MET A 126 -1.53 -10.73 8.84
C MET A 126 -0.71 -9.45 8.76
N GLU A 127 0.20 -9.45 7.79
CA GLU A 127 0.93 -8.26 7.33
C GLU A 127 0.40 -7.87 5.94
N VAL A 128 0.17 -6.58 5.72
CA VAL A 128 -0.34 -6.04 4.45
C VAL A 128 0.76 -5.30 3.73
N LYS A 129 0.90 -5.55 2.44
CA LYS A 129 1.89 -4.89 1.57
C LYS A 129 1.18 -4.30 0.35
N GLY A 130 1.33 -2.98 0.15
CA GLY A 130 0.93 -2.34 -1.10
C GLY A 130 1.95 -2.62 -2.19
N CYS A 131 1.49 -2.93 -3.39
CA CYS A 131 2.33 -3.12 -4.57
C CYS A 131 2.01 -2.03 -5.58
N THR A 132 2.99 -1.13 -5.81
CA THR A 132 2.91 0.00 -6.75
C THR A 132 3.96 -0.06 -7.86
N LEU A 133 4.96 -0.94 -7.72
CA LEU A 133 5.96 -1.14 -8.76
C LEU A 133 5.46 -2.16 -9.78
N GLU A 134 5.48 -1.76 -11.05
CA GLU A 134 5.10 -2.59 -12.19
C GLU A 134 6.16 -2.50 -13.28
N ILE A 135 6.54 -3.65 -13.81
CA ILE A 135 7.42 -3.82 -14.97
C ILE A 135 6.79 -4.88 -15.87
N ASP A 136 6.49 -4.51 -17.11
CA ASP A 136 5.93 -5.41 -18.15
C ASP A 136 4.70 -6.22 -17.70
N GLY A 137 3.78 -5.59 -16.96
CA GLY A 137 2.53 -6.21 -16.51
C GLY A 137 2.67 -7.10 -15.27
N VAL A 138 3.86 -7.18 -14.67
CA VAL A 138 4.14 -7.91 -13.44
C VAL A 138 4.37 -6.91 -12.30
N GLY A 139 3.72 -7.14 -11.17
CA GLY A 139 3.97 -6.39 -9.94
C GLY A 139 5.24 -6.88 -9.24
N TYR A 140 6.00 -5.98 -8.65
CA TYR A 140 7.19 -6.33 -7.89
C TYR A 140 7.14 -5.74 -6.47
N PHE A 141 7.59 -6.52 -5.50
CA PHE A 141 7.72 -6.08 -4.11
C PHE A 141 9.03 -6.61 -3.49
N PRO A 142 9.78 -5.79 -2.74
CA PRO A 142 9.54 -4.36 -2.44
C PRO A 142 9.93 -3.42 -3.60
N ASP A 143 9.38 -2.20 -3.58
CA ASP A 143 9.73 -1.11 -4.51
C ASP A 143 11.05 -0.42 -4.14
N ALA A 144 11.47 -0.56 -2.87
CA ALA A 144 12.72 -0.03 -2.33
C ALA A 144 13.26 -0.96 -1.23
N PRO A 145 14.58 -0.91 -0.90
CA PRO A 145 15.14 -1.68 0.22
C PRO A 145 14.40 -1.39 1.53
N THR A 146 14.00 -2.44 2.27
CA THR A 146 13.17 -2.31 3.46
C THR A 146 13.57 -3.29 4.58
N GLU A 147 14.48 -2.87 5.44
CA GLU A 147 14.86 -3.62 6.65
C GLU A 147 13.66 -3.87 7.57
N ARG A 148 12.78 -2.85 7.70
CA ARG A 148 11.54 -3.00 8.46
C ARG A 148 10.63 -4.09 7.89
N GLY A 149 10.55 -4.20 6.56
CA GLY A 149 9.79 -5.25 5.89
C GLY A 149 10.31 -6.64 6.24
N VAL A 150 11.62 -6.83 6.16
CA VAL A 150 12.29 -8.10 6.53
C VAL A 150 12.05 -8.45 8.00
N LYS A 151 12.20 -7.47 8.91
CA LYS A 151 11.92 -7.67 10.34
C LYS A 151 10.51 -8.18 10.58
N HIS A 152 9.49 -7.53 9.99
CA HIS A 152 8.08 -7.94 10.12
C HIS A 152 7.85 -9.37 9.59
N LEU A 153 8.49 -9.74 8.48
CA LEU A 153 8.37 -11.09 7.93
C LEU A 153 8.99 -12.15 8.84
N ARG A 154 10.15 -11.84 9.45
CA ARG A 154 10.79 -12.75 10.42
C ARG A 154 9.94 -12.95 11.68
N GLU A 155 9.34 -11.89 12.20
CA GLU A 155 8.44 -11.98 13.36
C GLU A 155 7.15 -12.71 13.03
N LEU A 156 6.61 -12.52 11.83
CA LEU A 156 5.45 -13.26 11.35
C LEU A 156 5.76 -14.75 11.24
N ALA A 157 6.94 -15.12 10.71
CA ALA A 157 7.41 -16.51 10.67
C ALA A 157 7.59 -17.13 12.06
N ALA A 158 8.14 -16.38 13.01
CA ALA A 158 8.27 -16.82 14.39
C ALA A 158 6.91 -17.07 15.07
N ALA A 159 5.90 -16.27 14.75
CA ALA A 159 4.54 -16.46 15.25
C ALA A 159 3.90 -17.77 14.74
N CYS A 160 4.24 -18.22 13.52
CA CYS A 160 3.78 -19.51 13.01
C CYS A 160 4.21 -20.67 13.94
N GLY A 161 5.44 -20.61 14.47
CA GLY A 161 5.95 -21.59 15.45
C GLY A 161 5.23 -21.56 16.81
N GLN A 162 4.43 -20.51 17.08
CA GLN A 162 3.63 -20.35 18.30
C GLN A 162 2.15 -20.70 18.09
N GLY A 163 1.81 -21.37 16.97
CA GLY A 163 0.44 -21.83 16.68
C GLY A 163 -0.46 -20.81 15.98
N TYR A 164 0.07 -19.66 15.55
CA TYR A 164 -0.66 -18.75 14.71
C TYR A 164 -0.63 -19.21 13.24
N LYS A 165 -1.71 -18.97 12.51
CA LYS A 165 -1.68 -18.96 11.04
C LYS A 165 -1.27 -17.57 10.57
N CYS A 166 -0.20 -17.50 9.78
CA CYS A 166 0.40 -16.25 9.35
C CYS A 166 0.12 -15.99 7.87
N LEU A 167 -0.22 -14.76 7.55
CA LEU A 167 -0.66 -14.34 6.23
C LEU A 167 0.10 -13.09 5.79
N ILE A 168 0.43 -13.00 4.50
CA ILE A 168 0.83 -11.75 3.85
C ILE A 168 -0.19 -11.42 2.77
N ALA A 169 -0.81 -10.27 2.86
CA ALA A 169 -1.74 -9.76 1.86
C ALA A 169 -1.05 -8.74 0.96
N PHE A 170 -0.85 -9.07 -0.32
CA PHE A 170 -0.41 -8.10 -1.31
C PHE A 170 -1.62 -7.41 -1.93
N VAL A 171 -1.69 -6.09 -1.76
CA VAL A 171 -2.70 -5.25 -2.39
C VAL A 171 -2.09 -4.61 -3.63
N ILE A 172 -2.51 -5.07 -4.79
CA ILE A 172 -2.08 -4.53 -6.08
C ILE A 172 -2.83 -3.22 -6.31
N GLN A 173 -2.11 -2.10 -6.27
CA GLN A 173 -2.68 -0.76 -6.29
C GLN A 173 -2.84 -0.18 -7.71
N MET A 174 -2.95 -1.05 -8.71
CA MET A 174 -3.15 -0.69 -10.12
C MET A 174 -3.89 -1.80 -10.86
N GLU A 175 -4.42 -1.49 -12.03
CA GLU A 175 -5.07 -2.47 -12.91
C GLU A 175 -4.09 -3.18 -13.84
N GLY A 176 -4.54 -4.32 -14.40
CA GLY A 176 -3.80 -5.05 -15.43
C GLY A 176 -2.61 -5.87 -14.92
N ILE A 177 -2.48 -6.07 -13.61
CA ILE A 177 -1.46 -6.92 -13.00
C ILE A 177 -2.09 -8.25 -12.62
N SER A 178 -1.49 -9.35 -13.04
CA SER A 178 -1.96 -10.72 -12.78
C SER A 178 -1.20 -11.41 -11.66
N GLU A 179 0.06 -11.03 -11.44
CA GLU A 179 0.93 -11.63 -10.43
C GLU A 179 1.83 -10.59 -9.77
N VAL A 180 2.33 -10.92 -8.57
CA VAL A 180 3.37 -10.16 -7.88
C VAL A 180 4.56 -11.07 -7.66
N ARG A 181 5.75 -10.56 -7.99
CA ARG A 181 7.03 -11.28 -7.82
C ARG A 181 7.91 -10.61 -6.76
N PRO A 182 8.76 -11.38 -6.08
CA PRO A 182 9.80 -10.82 -5.24
C PRO A 182 10.77 -9.97 -6.08
N ASN A 183 11.07 -8.76 -5.61
CA ASN A 183 12.08 -7.90 -6.22
C ASN A 183 13.44 -8.16 -5.58
N THR A 184 14.12 -9.20 -6.07
CA THR A 184 15.41 -9.64 -5.55
C THR A 184 16.56 -8.70 -5.91
N GLU A 185 16.41 -7.92 -6.96
CA GLU A 185 17.38 -6.89 -7.34
C GLU A 185 17.38 -5.75 -6.31
N THR A 186 16.20 -5.35 -5.86
CA THR A 186 16.04 -4.30 -4.86
C THR A 186 16.38 -4.79 -3.45
N HIS A 187 15.99 -6.02 -3.11
CA HIS A 187 16.25 -6.60 -1.79
C HIS A 187 16.38 -8.14 -1.89
N PRO A 188 17.62 -8.66 -1.94
CA PRO A 188 17.88 -10.11 -2.16
C PRO A 188 17.24 -11.04 -1.13
N GLU A 189 16.99 -10.57 0.10
CA GLU A 189 16.34 -11.37 1.16
C GLU A 189 14.88 -11.73 0.84
N PHE A 190 14.24 -11.06 -0.11
CA PHE A 190 12.90 -11.41 -0.60
C PHE A 190 12.93 -12.51 -1.68
N GLY A 191 14.11 -12.98 -2.10
CA GLY A 191 14.24 -13.98 -3.16
C GLY A 191 14.07 -15.42 -2.71
N PRO A 192 13.58 -16.32 -3.58
CA PRO A 192 13.37 -17.73 -3.29
C PRO A 192 14.66 -18.55 -3.14
N GLN A 193 15.82 -18.01 -3.55
CA GLN A 193 17.10 -18.72 -3.53
C GLN A 193 17.76 -18.83 -2.16
N ARG A 194 17.40 -18.00 -1.20
CA ARG A 194 17.74 -18.23 0.19
C ARG A 194 16.53 -18.89 0.83
N LYS A 195 16.69 -20.11 1.35
CA LYS A 195 15.74 -20.84 2.19
C LYS A 195 15.39 -19.98 3.43
N THR A 196 14.83 -18.83 3.20
CA THR A 196 14.30 -17.98 4.26
C THR A 196 12.98 -18.65 4.62
N VAL A 197 12.94 -19.30 5.76
CA VAL A 197 11.80 -19.99 6.41
C VAL A 197 10.49 -19.20 6.34
N VAL A 198 10.58 -17.91 6.04
CA VAL A 198 9.49 -16.93 5.99
C VAL A 198 8.41 -17.27 4.96
N PHE A 199 8.77 -17.73 3.75
CA PHE A 199 7.77 -18.00 2.70
C PHE A 199 7.19 -19.42 2.74
N GLN A 200 7.80 -20.35 3.47
CA GLN A 200 7.28 -21.72 3.58
C GLN A 200 6.18 -21.88 4.64
N SER A 201 6.07 -20.92 5.58
CA SER A 201 5.14 -20.99 6.71
C SER A 201 4.03 -19.95 6.66
N VAL A 202 4.02 -19.08 5.63
CA VAL A 202 3.10 -17.93 5.52
C VAL A 202 2.31 -18.02 4.22
N ASP A 203 0.99 -17.97 4.33
CA ASP A 203 0.10 -17.95 3.17
C ASP A 203 0.10 -16.57 2.47
N LEU A 204 0.19 -16.58 1.14
CA LEU A 204 0.16 -15.37 0.32
C LEU A 204 -1.26 -15.10 -0.21
N ILE A 205 -1.74 -13.89 -0.01
CA ILE A 205 -3.05 -13.45 -0.50
C ILE A 205 -2.85 -12.26 -1.42
N PHE A 206 -3.39 -12.36 -2.66
CA PHE A 206 -3.34 -11.29 -3.65
C PHE A 206 -4.71 -10.63 -3.79
N ARG A 207 -4.75 -9.30 -3.71
CA ARG A 207 -5.96 -8.49 -3.91
C ARG A 207 -5.67 -7.33 -4.86
N LYS A 208 -6.56 -7.13 -5.82
CA LYS A 208 -6.52 -6.00 -6.75
C LYS A 208 -7.32 -4.83 -6.20
N PHE A 209 -6.78 -3.65 -6.37
CA PHE A 209 -7.47 -2.39 -6.10
C PHE A 209 -7.60 -1.64 -7.43
N THR A 210 -8.83 -1.34 -7.83
CA THR A 210 -9.10 -0.58 -9.06
C THR A 210 -9.63 0.79 -8.69
N ILE A 211 -9.05 1.84 -9.26
CA ILE A 211 -9.64 3.18 -9.24
C ILE A 211 -10.54 3.26 -10.46
N SER A 212 -11.85 3.19 -10.25
CA SER A 212 -12.82 3.54 -11.29
C SER A 212 -12.88 5.06 -11.37
N GLY A 213 -12.37 5.62 -12.46
CA GLY A 213 -12.64 7.02 -12.82
C GLY A 213 -14.05 7.09 -13.42
N SER A 214 -14.90 7.89 -12.84
CA SER A 214 -16.11 8.41 -13.49
C SER A 214 -15.78 9.70 -14.18
#